data_dbda9cbcb99cfcdaa58756323e4eca8a
#
_entry.id   dbda9cbcb99cfcdaa58756323e4eca8a
#
_cell.length_a   1.000
_cell.length_b   1.000
_cell.length_c   1.000
_cell.angle_alpha   90.00
_cell.angle_beta   90.00
_cell.angle_gamma   90.00
#
_symmetry.space_group_name_H-M   'P 1'
#
loop_
_entity.id
_entity.type
_entity.pdbx_description
1 polymer ?
#
loop_
_entity_poly.entity_id
_entity_poly.type
_entity_poly.pdbx_seq_one_letter_code
_entity_poly.pdbx_strand_id
1 'polypeptide(L)'
;MTKTGCVDEVIERAHGALDALACAPVPSDPAEALVRVREVERLARRVRALQIGTLDVVHAKDLHRADGHGSARVMVEHAGRLSEVEARRRDRARRTLAAMPVVAAGLASGRIGVCQVDRIALVFVNPRVRDRFVALDAQVALLAATLTYPEFDRRLRNWVRQVDEEGTADRARRCHENRRARLVQDFDGGWELLGAFGSLTGAQMHAIFKAFVEAEFQADWAEARAIHGDATTVAHLARSYDQRDADAIARIFELAANAHAAAPGGAPIGTTILVDQASFERELRRAAGLDLEPRPDPGLAPEPGTDDGTGFRCETPDGHPVDPTEAFANALTGRVRRAVVGWDGVVIDHSGHHKLFTGALRAAVLVSRTTCYWPGCNQPVSRCQADHLEPRRSGGRTNPGNGAPCCGRHNRLKEHGFTVRRDDHGRIHVHRPDGTEIE
;
A
#
# COMPACT_ATOMS: atom_id res chain seq x y z
N MET A 1 -2.23 -13.50 59.25
CA MET A 1 -1.80 -12.90 57.97
C MET A 1 -2.63 -13.54 56.88
N THR A 2 -3.52 -12.74 56.24
CA THR A 2 -4.41 -13.19 55.14
C THR A 2 -3.55 -13.57 53.94
N LYS A 3 -3.95 -14.61 53.19
CA LYS A 3 -3.24 -15.05 51.97
C LYS A 3 -2.98 -13.93 50.95
N THR A 4 -3.75 -12.86 50.99
CA THR A 4 -3.62 -11.68 50.14
C THR A 4 -2.34 -10.90 50.47
N GLY A 5 -2.01 -10.67 51.75
CA GLY A 5 -0.81 -9.92 52.13
C GLY A 5 0.53 -10.57 51.74
N CYS A 6 0.55 -11.90 51.56
CA CYS A 6 1.73 -12.60 51.08
C CYS A 6 1.99 -12.39 49.55
N VAL A 7 0.91 -12.26 48.76
CA VAL A 7 1.05 -12.01 47.29
C VAL A 7 1.51 -10.58 47.06
N ASP A 8 0.95 -9.62 47.78
CA ASP A 8 1.28 -8.19 47.63
C ASP A 8 2.74 -7.95 47.95
N GLU A 9 3.29 -8.57 49.04
CA GLU A 9 4.72 -8.49 49.38
C GLU A 9 5.63 -9.11 48.32
N VAL A 10 5.20 -10.17 47.64
CA VAL A 10 5.97 -10.78 46.54
C VAL A 10 6.00 -9.89 45.32
N ILE A 11 4.86 -9.23 45.01
CA ILE A 11 4.75 -8.29 43.89
C ILE A 11 5.63 -7.06 44.16
N GLU A 12 5.58 -6.48 45.34
CA GLU A 12 6.42 -5.34 45.75
C GLU A 12 7.93 -5.68 45.60
N ARG A 13 8.36 -6.86 46.04
CA ARG A 13 9.75 -7.30 45.86
C ARG A 13 10.12 -7.44 44.38
N ALA A 14 9.19 -7.90 43.55
CA ALA A 14 9.43 -7.99 42.10
C ALA A 14 9.58 -6.60 41.46
N HIS A 15 8.77 -5.62 41.85
CA HIS A 15 8.91 -4.22 41.42
C HIS A 15 10.28 -3.67 41.83
N GLY A 16 10.67 -3.82 43.10
CA GLY A 16 11.97 -3.36 43.57
C GLY A 16 13.17 -4.00 42.85
N ALA A 17 13.04 -5.27 42.44
CA ALA A 17 14.08 -5.93 41.63
C ALA A 17 14.15 -5.38 40.21
N LEU A 18 12.99 -5.00 39.60
CA LEU A 18 12.93 -4.36 38.28
C LEU A 18 13.52 -2.94 38.34
N ASP A 19 13.23 -2.17 39.41
CA ASP A 19 13.78 -0.84 39.62
C ASP A 19 15.32 -0.90 39.76
N ALA A 20 15.83 -1.87 40.55
CA ALA A 20 17.25 -2.10 40.69
C ALA A 20 17.92 -2.48 39.35
N LEU A 21 17.23 -3.26 38.52
CA LEU A 21 17.71 -3.62 37.19
C LEU A 21 17.72 -2.41 36.22
N ALA A 22 16.73 -1.54 36.34
CA ALA A 22 16.65 -0.31 35.54
C ALA A 22 17.79 0.68 35.91
N CYS A 23 18.19 0.72 37.21
CA CYS A 23 19.29 1.55 37.68
C CYS A 23 20.68 0.89 37.52
N ALA A 24 20.75 -0.34 37.02
CA ALA A 24 22.03 -1.04 36.84
C ALA A 24 22.91 -0.34 35.77
N PRO A 25 24.25 -0.38 35.91
CA PRO A 25 25.16 0.25 34.96
C PRO A 25 24.87 -0.16 33.51
N VAL A 26 25.05 0.78 32.57
CA VAL A 26 24.94 0.49 31.14
C VAL A 26 26.05 -0.46 30.74
N PRO A 27 25.76 -1.50 29.91
CA PRO A 27 26.80 -2.40 29.41
C PRO A 27 27.89 -1.63 28.66
N SER A 28 29.16 -1.99 28.98
CA SER A 28 30.35 -1.33 28.41
C SER A 28 30.89 -2.00 27.16
N ASP A 29 30.51 -3.26 26.93
CA ASP A 29 30.94 -4.01 25.76
C ASP A 29 29.80 -4.85 25.15
N PRO A 30 29.94 -5.33 23.89
CA PRO A 30 28.91 -6.11 23.20
C PRO A 30 28.55 -7.44 23.88
N ALA A 31 29.48 -8.09 24.56
CA ALA A 31 29.24 -9.38 25.23
C ALA A 31 28.35 -9.18 26.45
N GLU A 32 28.65 -8.18 27.28
CA GLU A 32 27.81 -7.79 28.42
C GLU A 32 26.41 -7.37 27.98
N ALA A 33 26.31 -6.56 26.91
CA ALA A 33 25.04 -6.16 26.32
C ALA A 33 24.21 -7.38 25.87
N LEU A 34 24.83 -8.36 25.23
CA LEU A 34 24.17 -9.57 24.76
C LEU A 34 23.63 -10.42 25.92
N VAL A 35 24.40 -10.56 27.00
CA VAL A 35 23.98 -11.27 28.23
C VAL A 35 22.76 -10.54 28.82
N ARG A 36 22.83 -9.22 28.96
CA ARG A 36 21.71 -8.41 29.50
C ARG A 36 20.44 -8.54 28.68
N VAL A 37 20.54 -8.44 27.37
CA VAL A 37 19.38 -8.64 26.45
C VAL A 37 18.75 -10.02 26.67
N ARG A 38 19.57 -11.09 26.73
CA ARG A 38 19.06 -12.44 26.93
C ARG A 38 18.35 -12.62 28.27
N GLU A 39 18.86 -12.07 29.35
CA GLU A 39 18.26 -12.22 30.68
C GLU A 39 17.00 -11.36 30.83
N VAL A 40 16.95 -10.13 30.30
CA VAL A 40 15.76 -9.30 30.30
C VAL A 40 14.63 -9.97 29.49
N GLU A 41 14.95 -10.50 28.30
CA GLU A 41 14.00 -11.27 27.50
C GLU A 41 13.51 -12.54 28.22
N ARG A 42 14.40 -13.23 28.95
CA ARG A 42 14.02 -14.38 29.76
C ARG A 42 13.05 -14.01 30.88
N LEU A 43 13.24 -12.89 31.55
CA LEU A 43 12.32 -12.37 32.56
C LEU A 43 10.97 -12.03 31.93
N ALA A 44 10.93 -11.32 30.79
CA ALA A 44 9.71 -10.97 30.07
C ALA A 44 8.88 -12.21 29.69
N ARG A 45 9.52 -13.29 29.24
CA ARG A 45 8.87 -14.58 28.94
C ARG A 45 8.21 -15.20 30.18
N ARG A 46 8.91 -15.18 31.32
CA ARG A 46 8.38 -15.67 32.60
C ARG A 46 7.19 -14.85 33.07
N VAL A 47 7.25 -13.51 32.94
CA VAL A 47 6.11 -12.62 33.24
C VAL A 47 4.94 -12.95 32.33
N ARG A 48 5.18 -13.20 31.04
CA ARG A 48 4.11 -13.62 30.11
C ARG A 48 3.45 -14.94 30.53
N ALA A 49 4.23 -15.90 31.01
CA ALA A 49 3.67 -17.15 31.54
C ALA A 49 2.75 -16.89 32.73
N LEU A 50 3.13 -16.00 33.67
CA LEU A 50 2.30 -15.61 34.81
C LEU A 50 1.00 -14.91 34.35
N GLN A 51 1.07 -14.01 33.37
CA GLN A 51 -0.10 -13.32 32.82
C GLN A 51 -1.09 -14.32 32.21
N ILE A 52 -0.61 -15.32 31.46
CA ILE A 52 -1.44 -16.36 30.85
C ILE A 52 -2.01 -17.29 31.95
N GLY A 53 -1.19 -17.67 32.92
CA GLY A 53 -1.63 -18.46 34.07
C GLY A 53 -2.70 -17.78 34.92
N THR A 54 -2.60 -16.47 35.13
CA THR A 54 -3.64 -15.69 35.82
C THR A 54 -4.94 -15.69 35.02
N LEU A 55 -4.90 -15.50 33.72
CA LEU A 55 -6.07 -15.61 32.83
C LEU A 55 -6.69 -17.00 32.92
N ASP A 56 -5.87 -18.05 32.98
CA ASP A 56 -6.36 -19.44 33.10
C ASP A 56 -7.08 -19.67 34.45
N VAL A 57 -6.54 -19.18 35.56
CA VAL A 57 -7.20 -19.23 36.87
C VAL A 57 -8.53 -18.47 36.86
N VAL A 58 -8.58 -17.26 36.31
CA VAL A 58 -9.80 -16.47 36.17
C VAL A 58 -10.84 -17.22 35.36
N HIS A 59 -10.42 -17.90 34.28
CA HIS A 59 -11.30 -18.70 33.43
C HIS A 59 -11.79 -19.96 34.16
N ALA A 60 -10.89 -20.74 34.73
CA ALA A 60 -11.22 -22.03 35.37
C ALA A 60 -12.14 -21.88 36.59
N LYS A 61 -12.08 -20.75 37.28
CA LYS A 61 -12.89 -20.44 38.47
C LYS A 61 -14.06 -19.53 38.21
N ASP A 62 -14.34 -19.16 36.96
CA ASP A 62 -15.40 -18.22 36.55
C ASP A 62 -15.36 -16.85 37.29
N LEU A 63 -14.19 -16.41 37.77
CA LEU A 63 -14.05 -15.20 38.60
C LEU A 63 -14.50 -13.93 37.89
N HIS A 64 -14.46 -13.91 36.59
CA HIS A 64 -14.91 -12.79 35.73
C HIS A 64 -16.42 -12.48 35.93
N ARG A 65 -17.21 -13.45 36.34
CA ARG A 65 -18.68 -13.29 36.51
C ARG A 65 -19.03 -12.43 37.72
N ALA A 66 -18.20 -12.46 38.76
CA ALA A 66 -18.45 -11.67 39.99
C ALA A 66 -18.47 -10.15 39.70
N ASP A 67 -17.67 -9.72 38.71
CA ASP A 67 -17.60 -8.30 38.31
C ASP A 67 -18.45 -8.00 37.05
N GLY A 68 -19.32 -8.94 36.64
CA GLY A 68 -20.22 -8.77 35.49
C GLY A 68 -19.54 -8.84 34.11
N HIS A 69 -18.27 -9.28 34.02
CA HIS A 69 -17.61 -9.41 32.74
C HIS A 69 -18.12 -10.65 31.97
N GLY A 70 -18.33 -10.50 30.65
CA GLY A 70 -18.84 -11.57 29.79
C GLY A 70 -17.89 -12.76 29.59
N SER A 71 -16.61 -12.61 29.92
CA SER A 71 -15.60 -13.69 29.89
C SER A 71 -14.33 -13.29 30.62
N ALA A 72 -13.51 -14.30 31.00
CA ALA A 72 -12.19 -14.07 31.59
C ALA A 72 -11.29 -13.20 30.69
N ARG A 73 -11.37 -13.36 29.37
CA ARG A 73 -10.67 -12.54 28.40
C ARG A 73 -11.06 -11.05 28.53
N VAL A 74 -12.35 -10.75 28.62
CA VAL A 74 -12.86 -9.35 28.76
C VAL A 74 -12.44 -8.75 30.10
N MET A 75 -12.46 -9.52 31.19
CA MET A 75 -11.96 -9.06 32.48
C MET A 75 -10.48 -8.67 32.41
N VAL A 76 -9.64 -9.52 31.83
CA VAL A 76 -8.20 -9.25 31.70
C VAL A 76 -7.90 -8.11 30.71
N GLU A 77 -8.72 -7.96 29.66
CA GLU A 77 -8.66 -6.84 28.73
C GLU A 77 -8.90 -5.50 29.46
N HIS A 78 -9.96 -5.45 30.27
CA HIS A 78 -10.32 -4.27 31.06
C HIS A 78 -9.26 -3.96 32.13
N ALA A 79 -8.99 -4.92 33.02
CA ALA A 79 -8.06 -4.73 34.15
C ALA A 79 -6.60 -4.48 33.70
N GLY A 80 -6.20 -5.12 32.62
CA GLY A 80 -4.86 -4.98 32.03
C GLY A 80 -4.71 -3.81 31.04
N ARG A 81 -5.79 -3.05 30.76
CA ARG A 81 -5.82 -1.98 29.75
C ARG A 81 -5.25 -2.46 28.40
N LEU A 82 -5.66 -3.67 27.96
CA LEU A 82 -5.15 -4.30 26.76
C LEU A 82 -6.02 -3.94 25.55
N SER A 83 -5.44 -4.00 24.37
CA SER A 83 -6.23 -4.06 23.14
C SER A 83 -6.95 -5.40 23.03
N GLU A 84 -8.09 -5.43 22.34
CA GLU A 84 -8.82 -6.68 22.05
C GLU A 84 -7.93 -7.71 21.36
N VAL A 85 -7.06 -7.29 20.46
CA VAL A 85 -6.13 -8.14 19.74
C VAL A 85 -5.16 -8.85 20.70
N GLU A 86 -4.59 -8.12 21.67
CA GLU A 86 -3.69 -8.68 22.68
C GLU A 86 -4.43 -9.61 23.64
N ALA A 87 -5.63 -9.25 24.07
CA ALA A 87 -6.45 -10.10 24.92
C ALA A 87 -6.83 -11.43 24.23
N ARG A 88 -7.20 -11.37 22.96
CA ARG A 88 -7.46 -12.56 22.14
C ARG A 88 -6.21 -13.42 21.94
N ARG A 89 -5.02 -12.79 21.78
CA ARG A 89 -3.75 -13.49 21.67
C ARG A 89 -3.44 -14.27 22.95
N ARG A 90 -3.60 -13.66 24.11
CA ARG A 90 -3.41 -14.32 25.42
C ARG A 90 -4.39 -15.46 25.67
N ASP A 91 -5.67 -15.29 25.32
CA ASP A 91 -6.65 -16.37 25.46
C ASP A 91 -6.36 -17.56 24.55
N ARG A 92 -5.91 -17.30 23.33
CA ARG A 92 -5.47 -18.34 22.41
C ARG A 92 -4.26 -19.08 22.96
N ALA A 93 -3.24 -18.35 23.45
CA ALA A 93 -2.07 -18.96 24.10
C ALA A 93 -2.47 -19.78 25.33
N ARG A 94 -3.40 -19.29 26.17
CA ARG A 94 -3.93 -20.04 27.32
C ARG A 94 -4.46 -21.41 26.92
N ARG A 95 -5.36 -21.46 25.94
CA ARG A 95 -5.96 -22.73 25.44
C ARG A 95 -4.88 -23.67 24.89
N THR A 96 -3.87 -23.13 24.22
CA THR A 96 -2.78 -23.91 23.66
C THR A 96 -1.88 -24.47 24.73
N LEU A 97 -1.47 -23.67 25.72
CA LEU A 97 -0.60 -24.08 26.80
C LEU A 97 -1.27 -25.09 27.75
N ALA A 98 -2.60 -25.01 27.93
CA ALA A 98 -3.37 -26.01 28.64
C ALA A 98 -3.30 -27.40 27.97
N ALA A 99 -3.23 -27.44 26.64
CA ALA A 99 -3.13 -28.68 25.87
C ALA A 99 -1.70 -29.15 25.62
N MET A 100 -0.68 -28.27 25.82
CA MET A 100 0.72 -28.52 25.50
C MET A 100 1.61 -28.20 26.73
N PRO A 101 1.63 -29.06 27.76
CA PRO A 101 2.30 -28.77 29.03
C PRO A 101 3.83 -28.64 28.93
N VAL A 102 4.50 -29.29 27.98
CA VAL A 102 5.95 -29.15 27.80
C VAL A 102 6.29 -27.76 27.22
N VAL A 103 5.51 -27.27 26.27
CA VAL A 103 5.62 -25.88 25.77
C VAL A 103 5.32 -24.89 26.89
N ALA A 104 4.29 -25.14 27.72
CA ALA A 104 3.95 -24.29 28.87
C ALA A 104 5.12 -24.19 29.85
N ALA A 105 5.74 -25.31 30.24
CA ALA A 105 6.91 -25.34 31.06
C ALA A 105 8.13 -24.63 30.45
N GLY A 106 8.27 -24.71 29.14
CA GLY A 106 9.27 -23.97 28.36
C GLY A 106 9.13 -22.45 28.46
N LEU A 107 7.89 -21.94 28.35
CA LEU A 107 7.59 -20.52 28.53
C LEU A 107 7.81 -20.09 30.00
N ALA A 108 7.30 -20.86 30.96
CA ALA A 108 7.42 -20.57 32.37
C ALA A 108 8.87 -20.52 32.86
N SER A 109 9.77 -21.36 32.31
CA SER A 109 11.21 -21.31 32.55
C SER A 109 11.94 -20.22 31.76
N GLY A 110 11.26 -19.55 30.81
CA GLY A 110 11.82 -18.54 29.93
C GLY A 110 12.67 -19.10 28.78
N ARG A 111 12.66 -20.41 28.54
CA ARG A 111 13.39 -21.05 27.43
C ARG A 111 12.71 -20.86 26.08
N ILE A 112 11.36 -20.79 26.05
CA ILE A 112 10.57 -20.58 24.84
C ILE A 112 10.10 -19.12 24.80
N GLY A 113 10.23 -18.47 23.65
CA GLY A 113 9.83 -17.09 23.44
C GLY A 113 8.32 -16.92 23.26
N VAL A 114 7.81 -15.70 23.51
CA VAL A 114 6.41 -15.35 23.33
C VAL A 114 5.99 -15.51 21.86
N CYS A 115 6.82 -15.07 20.92
CA CYS A 115 6.54 -15.19 19.48
C CYS A 115 6.40 -16.65 19.03
N GLN A 116 7.25 -17.56 19.61
CA GLN A 116 7.13 -19.00 19.36
C GLN A 116 5.79 -19.56 19.88
N VAL A 117 5.38 -19.17 21.09
CA VAL A 117 4.08 -19.59 21.66
C VAL A 117 2.93 -19.07 20.82
N ASP A 118 2.97 -17.82 20.38
CA ASP A 118 1.95 -17.25 19.48
C ASP A 118 1.85 -18.03 18.17
N ARG A 119 3.01 -18.44 17.62
CA ARG A 119 3.05 -19.24 16.40
C ARG A 119 2.51 -20.66 16.61
N ILE A 120 2.85 -21.29 17.71
CA ILE A 120 2.30 -22.59 18.14
C ILE A 120 0.78 -22.48 18.25
N ALA A 121 0.28 -21.42 18.87
CA ALA A 121 -1.14 -21.18 19.06
C ALA A 121 -1.90 -21.00 17.74
N LEU A 122 -1.27 -20.42 16.72
CA LEU A 122 -1.85 -20.33 15.37
C LEU A 122 -1.99 -21.70 14.69
N VAL A 123 -1.08 -22.61 14.93
CA VAL A 123 -1.19 -24.01 14.44
C VAL A 123 -2.23 -24.78 15.22
N PHE A 124 -2.25 -24.64 16.55
CA PHE A 124 -3.18 -25.32 17.45
C PHE A 124 -4.66 -25.01 17.15
N VAL A 125 -5.00 -23.80 16.71
CA VAL A 125 -6.40 -23.45 16.40
C VAL A 125 -6.91 -24.10 15.11
N ASN A 126 -6.04 -24.67 14.27
CA ASN A 126 -6.46 -25.41 13.09
C ASN A 126 -6.99 -26.82 13.51
N PRO A 127 -8.30 -27.09 13.42
CA PRO A 127 -8.88 -28.33 13.89
C PRO A 127 -8.38 -29.57 13.12
N ARG A 128 -7.95 -29.42 11.87
CA ARG A 128 -7.49 -30.53 11.01
C ARG A 128 -6.15 -31.10 11.47
N VAL A 129 -5.34 -30.34 12.18
CA VAL A 129 -4.00 -30.77 12.61
C VAL A 129 -3.82 -30.79 14.12
N ARG A 130 -4.78 -30.25 14.89
CA ARG A 130 -4.67 -30.03 16.33
C ARG A 130 -4.19 -31.27 17.10
N ASP A 131 -4.88 -32.38 16.95
CA ASP A 131 -4.61 -33.57 17.76
C ASP A 131 -3.22 -34.16 17.47
N ARG A 132 -2.85 -34.20 16.18
CA ARG A 132 -1.48 -34.59 15.75
C ARG A 132 -0.44 -33.63 16.27
N PHE A 133 -0.76 -32.33 16.30
CA PHE A 133 0.15 -31.28 16.76
C PHE A 133 0.39 -31.36 18.27
N VAL A 134 -0.66 -31.57 19.05
CA VAL A 134 -0.56 -31.75 20.51
C VAL A 134 0.29 -33.00 20.86
N ALA A 135 0.16 -34.08 20.09
CA ALA A 135 1.01 -35.26 20.28
C ALA A 135 2.52 -34.99 20.09
N LEU A 136 2.89 -33.89 19.47
CA LEU A 136 4.27 -33.46 19.24
C LEU A 136 4.78 -32.44 20.28
N ASP A 137 4.08 -32.22 21.40
CA ASP A 137 4.37 -31.17 22.38
C ASP A 137 5.87 -31.10 22.77
N ALA A 138 6.49 -32.23 23.11
CA ALA A 138 7.90 -32.27 23.48
C ALA A 138 8.84 -31.88 22.33
N GLN A 139 8.52 -32.31 21.10
CA GLN A 139 9.32 -31.98 19.93
C GLN A 139 9.18 -30.49 19.56
N VAL A 140 7.95 -29.97 19.61
CA VAL A 140 7.67 -28.56 19.36
C VAL A 140 8.36 -27.69 20.39
N ALA A 141 8.33 -28.08 21.67
CA ALA A 141 9.03 -27.37 22.75
C ALA A 141 10.56 -27.34 22.54
N LEU A 142 11.16 -28.45 22.11
CA LEU A 142 12.57 -28.53 21.78
C LEU A 142 12.94 -27.59 20.63
N LEU A 143 12.20 -27.65 19.53
CA LEU A 143 12.43 -26.78 18.36
C LEU A 143 12.24 -25.30 18.71
N ALA A 144 11.23 -24.96 19.50
CA ALA A 144 10.95 -23.58 19.93
C ALA A 144 12.04 -23.01 20.84
N ALA A 145 12.72 -23.88 21.61
CA ALA A 145 13.81 -23.48 22.51
C ALA A 145 15.19 -23.38 21.83
N THR A 146 15.39 -24.08 20.71
CA THR A 146 16.71 -24.22 20.07
C THR A 146 16.88 -23.48 18.76
N LEU A 147 15.81 -23.33 17.98
CA LEU A 147 15.87 -22.68 16.68
C LEU A 147 15.65 -21.16 16.78
N THR A 148 16.22 -20.43 15.84
CA THR A 148 15.82 -19.02 15.61
C THR A 148 14.36 -18.96 15.21
N TYR A 149 13.70 -17.80 15.46
CA TYR A 149 12.27 -17.66 15.11
C TYR A 149 11.97 -17.93 13.62
N PRO A 150 12.74 -17.43 12.64
CA PRO A 150 12.50 -17.72 11.23
C PRO A 150 12.62 -19.22 10.87
N GLU A 151 13.57 -19.93 11.47
CA GLU A 151 13.76 -21.36 11.25
C GLU A 151 12.61 -22.16 11.88
N PHE A 152 12.23 -21.82 13.11
CA PHE A 152 11.11 -22.43 13.81
C PHE A 152 9.78 -22.23 13.03
N ASP A 153 9.49 -21.00 12.62
CA ASP A 153 8.30 -20.68 11.83
C ASP A 153 8.26 -21.45 10.49
N ARG A 154 9.41 -21.52 9.80
CA ARG A 154 9.54 -22.31 8.57
C ARG A 154 9.27 -23.79 8.80
N ARG A 155 9.79 -24.37 9.89
CA ARG A 155 9.56 -25.78 10.25
C ARG A 155 8.09 -26.05 10.51
N LEU A 156 7.40 -25.22 11.29
CA LEU A 156 5.97 -25.37 11.56
C LEU A 156 5.12 -25.23 10.29
N ARG A 157 5.41 -24.24 9.45
CA ARG A 157 4.69 -24.08 8.17
C ARG A 157 4.85 -25.29 7.25
N ASN A 158 6.06 -25.84 7.16
CA ASN A 158 6.31 -27.03 6.34
C ASN A 158 5.56 -28.24 6.89
N TRP A 159 5.59 -28.45 8.23
CA TRP A 159 4.84 -29.52 8.86
C TRP A 159 3.32 -29.41 8.61
N VAL A 160 2.74 -28.21 8.78
CA VAL A 160 1.31 -27.96 8.50
C VAL A 160 0.99 -28.24 7.03
N ARG A 161 1.86 -27.88 6.09
CA ARG A 161 1.65 -28.14 4.66
C ARG A 161 1.61 -29.62 4.34
N GLN A 162 2.44 -30.42 5.00
CA GLN A 162 2.50 -31.88 4.82
C GLN A 162 1.31 -32.60 5.45
N VAL A 163 0.84 -32.13 6.59
CA VAL A 163 -0.22 -32.80 7.36
C VAL A 163 -1.63 -32.36 6.94
N ASP A 164 -1.76 -31.11 6.45
CA ASP A 164 -3.03 -30.49 6.01
C ASP A 164 -2.96 -30.15 4.50
N GLU A 165 -2.88 -31.17 3.66
CA GLU A 165 -2.77 -30.98 2.19
C GLU A 165 -3.99 -30.27 1.63
N GLU A 166 -5.21 -30.69 1.99
CA GLU A 166 -6.46 -30.04 1.55
C GLU A 166 -6.52 -28.57 1.99
N GLY A 167 -6.26 -28.29 3.27
CA GLY A 167 -6.26 -26.92 3.76
C GLY A 167 -5.15 -26.08 3.16
N THR A 168 -4.05 -26.68 2.72
CA THR A 168 -2.97 -26.00 1.99
C THR A 168 -3.41 -25.63 0.58
N ALA A 169 -4.07 -26.54 -0.15
CA ALA A 169 -4.65 -26.28 -1.45
C ALA A 169 -5.76 -25.21 -1.38
N ASP A 170 -6.64 -25.29 -0.37
CA ASP A 170 -7.68 -24.28 -0.12
C ASP A 170 -7.10 -22.88 0.17
N ARG A 171 -6.03 -22.80 0.96
CA ARG A 171 -5.34 -21.52 1.21
C ARG A 171 -4.71 -20.95 -0.06
N ALA A 172 -4.06 -21.78 -0.86
CA ALA A 172 -3.47 -21.37 -2.13
C ALA A 172 -4.53 -20.85 -3.10
N ARG A 173 -5.67 -21.57 -3.21
CA ARG A 173 -6.81 -21.15 -4.03
C ARG A 173 -7.37 -19.81 -3.57
N ARG A 174 -7.67 -19.64 -2.27
CA ARG A 174 -8.14 -18.35 -1.72
C ARG A 174 -7.15 -17.21 -1.94
N CYS A 175 -5.85 -17.44 -1.78
CA CYS A 175 -4.84 -16.41 -2.10
C CYS A 175 -4.87 -16.03 -3.58
N HIS A 176 -5.10 -16.98 -4.47
CA HIS A 176 -5.21 -16.71 -5.90
C HIS A 176 -6.52 -15.97 -6.25
N GLU A 177 -7.64 -16.38 -5.69
CA GLU A 177 -8.97 -15.77 -5.89
C GLU A 177 -9.01 -14.33 -5.35
N ASN A 178 -8.42 -14.07 -4.19
CA ASN A 178 -8.37 -12.77 -3.53
C ASN A 178 -7.23 -11.85 -4.02
N ARG A 179 -6.59 -12.20 -5.14
CA ARG A 179 -5.53 -11.36 -5.70
C ARG A 179 -6.09 -10.01 -6.12
N ARG A 180 -5.37 -8.97 -5.79
CA ARG A 180 -5.71 -7.59 -6.13
C ARG A 180 -4.45 -6.75 -6.20
N ALA A 181 -4.47 -5.72 -7.03
CA ALA A 181 -3.45 -4.68 -7.03
C ALA A 181 -4.09 -3.35 -7.35
N ARG A 182 -3.53 -2.30 -6.79
CA ARG A 182 -3.90 -0.92 -7.09
C ARG A 182 -2.67 -0.03 -6.98
N LEU A 183 -2.61 0.97 -7.81
CA LEU A 183 -1.68 2.08 -7.77
C LEU A 183 -2.53 3.33 -7.49
N VAL A 184 -2.27 4.03 -6.41
CA VAL A 184 -3.10 5.14 -5.92
C VAL A 184 -2.20 6.32 -5.63
N GLN A 185 -2.59 7.51 -6.07
CA GLN A 185 -1.92 8.75 -5.71
C GLN A 185 -2.44 9.24 -4.36
N ASP A 186 -1.54 9.63 -3.47
CA ASP A 186 -1.88 10.29 -2.21
C ASP A 186 -2.15 11.79 -2.40
N PHE A 187 -2.47 12.48 -1.30
CA PHE A 187 -2.78 13.92 -1.35
C PHE A 187 -1.56 14.78 -1.72
N ASP A 188 -0.36 14.35 -1.38
CA ASP A 188 0.89 15.08 -1.64
C ASP A 188 1.47 14.80 -3.04
N GLY A 189 0.79 13.98 -3.85
CA GLY A 189 1.19 13.62 -5.21
C GLY A 189 2.05 12.38 -5.30
N GLY A 190 2.42 11.75 -4.17
CA GLY A 190 3.11 10.47 -4.13
C GLY A 190 2.24 9.31 -4.62
N TRP A 191 2.87 8.20 -5.02
CA TRP A 191 2.15 7.02 -5.50
C TRP A 191 2.41 5.81 -4.62
N GLU A 192 1.34 5.16 -4.17
CA GLU A 192 1.39 3.92 -3.42
C GLU A 192 1.00 2.72 -4.28
N LEU A 193 1.88 1.72 -4.35
CA LEU A 193 1.62 0.42 -4.97
C LEU A 193 1.22 -0.60 -3.90
N LEU A 194 -0.02 -1.04 -3.92
CA LEU A 194 -0.58 -2.02 -3.00
C LEU A 194 -1.03 -3.26 -3.76
N GLY A 195 -0.64 -4.45 -3.29
CA GLY A 195 -1.00 -5.68 -3.97
C GLY A 195 -1.06 -6.91 -3.07
N ALA A 196 -1.90 -7.88 -3.46
CA ALA A 196 -1.94 -9.23 -2.91
C ALA A 196 -1.95 -10.22 -4.07
N PHE A 197 -1.05 -11.19 -4.03
CA PHE A 197 -0.82 -12.12 -5.13
C PHE A 197 -0.87 -13.57 -4.64
N GLY A 198 -1.14 -14.51 -5.53
CA GLY A 198 -1.03 -15.94 -5.23
C GLY A 198 0.41 -16.34 -4.90
N SER A 199 0.58 -17.44 -4.18
CA SER A 199 1.87 -17.85 -3.62
C SER A 199 2.98 -18.02 -4.66
N LEU A 200 2.70 -18.62 -5.81
CA LEU A 200 3.68 -18.82 -6.88
C LEU A 200 4.02 -17.51 -7.57
N THR A 201 3.00 -16.75 -7.99
CA THR A 201 3.20 -15.44 -8.63
C THR A 201 3.97 -14.50 -7.71
N GLY A 202 3.58 -14.43 -6.42
CA GLY A 202 4.29 -13.62 -5.44
C GLY A 202 5.75 -14.04 -5.24
N ALA A 203 6.04 -15.35 -5.25
CA ALA A 203 7.41 -15.85 -5.16
C ALA A 203 8.26 -15.47 -6.39
N GLN A 204 7.67 -15.55 -7.58
CA GLN A 204 8.34 -15.13 -8.84
C GLN A 204 8.61 -13.62 -8.85
N MET A 205 7.60 -12.81 -8.49
CA MET A 205 7.76 -11.35 -8.36
C MET A 205 8.83 -11.00 -7.34
N HIS A 206 8.83 -11.68 -6.18
CA HIS A 206 9.84 -11.44 -5.14
C HIS A 206 11.26 -11.78 -5.61
N ALA A 207 11.45 -12.87 -6.37
CA ALA A 207 12.76 -13.23 -6.91
C ALA A 207 13.27 -12.17 -7.89
N ILE A 208 12.40 -11.69 -8.80
CA ILE A 208 12.73 -10.60 -9.73
C ILE A 208 13.08 -9.35 -8.95
N PHE A 209 12.20 -8.92 -8.03
CA PHE A 209 12.40 -7.73 -7.22
C PHE A 209 13.75 -7.75 -6.50
N LYS A 210 14.09 -8.86 -5.83
CA LYS A 210 15.39 -8.98 -5.14
C LYS A 210 16.59 -8.85 -6.06
N ALA A 211 16.50 -9.38 -7.28
CA ALA A 211 17.59 -9.24 -8.24
C ALA A 211 17.80 -7.78 -8.68
N PHE A 212 16.73 -7.01 -8.81
CA PHE A 212 16.81 -5.58 -9.12
C PHE A 212 17.30 -4.75 -7.94
N VAL A 213 16.83 -5.02 -6.72
CA VAL A 213 17.33 -4.36 -5.50
C VAL A 213 18.83 -4.59 -5.33
N GLU A 214 19.31 -5.80 -5.57
CA GLU A 214 20.74 -6.11 -5.54
C GLU A 214 21.51 -5.31 -6.60
N ALA A 215 20.97 -5.17 -7.81
CA ALA A 215 21.60 -4.37 -8.85
C ALA A 215 21.70 -2.87 -8.47
N GLU A 216 20.66 -2.31 -7.88
CA GLU A 216 20.67 -0.93 -7.35
C GLU A 216 21.69 -0.77 -6.20
N PHE A 217 21.78 -1.76 -5.31
CA PHE A 217 22.80 -1.76 -4.25
C PHE A 217 24.21 -1.79 -4.81
N GLN A 218 24.47 -2.63 -5.81
CA GLN A 218 25.80 -2.72 -6.44
C GLN A 218 26.18 -1.44 -7.18
N ALA A 219 25.21 -0.74 -7.77
CA ALA A 219 25.44 0.58 -8.39
C ALA A 219 25.86 1.61 -7.35
N ASP A 220 25.09 1.77 -6.25
CA ASP A 220 25.44 2.67 -5.15
C ASP A 220 26.81 2.35 -4.53
N TRP A 221 27.07 1.05 -4.37
CA TRP A 221 28.36 0.60 -3.80
C TRP A 221 29.52 0.96 -4.71
N ALA A 222 29.37 0.79 -6.02
CA ALA A 222 30.39 1.16 -6.99
C ALA A 222 30.66 2.68 -7.00
N GLU A 223 29.61 3.49 -6.93
CA GLU A 223 29.75 4.97 -6.82
C GLU A 223 30.43 5.37 -5.52
N ALA A 224 30.01 4.84 -4.38
CA ALA A 224 30.63 5.12 -3.09
C ALA A 224 32.11 4.67 -3.07
N ARG A 225 32.42 3.53 -3.68
CA ARG A 225 33.78 3.02 -3.77
C ARG A 225 34.68 3.89 -4.66
N ALA A 226 34.14 4.47 -5.70
CA ALA A 226 34.88 5.42 -6.55
C ALA A 226 35.34 6.65 -5.76
N ILE A 227 34.60 7.05 -4.71
CA ILE A 227 34.89 8.20 -3.87
C ILE A 227 35.77 7.81 -2.65
N HIS A 228 35.44 6.71 -1.97
CA HIS A 228 36.02 6.34 -0.66
C HIS A 228 37.00 5.18 -0.72
N GLY A 229 37.19 4.54 -1.90
CA GLY A 229 38.11 3.41 -2.08
C GLY A 229 37.79 2.25 -1.15
N ASP A 230 38.82 1.66 -0.55
CA ASP A 230 38.69 0.51 0.35
C ASP A 230 38.06 0.86 1.73
N ALA A 231 37.93 2.15 2.07
CA ALA A 231 37.25 2.61 3.27
C ALA A 231 35.72 2.69 3.13
N THR A 232 35.15 2.25 1.98
CA THR A 232 33.72 2.26 1.73
C THR A 232 32.94 1.40 2.73
N THR A 233 31.90 2.00 3.29
CA THR A 233 30.96 1.33 4.21
C THR A 233 29.52 1.61 3.76
N VAL A 234 28.55 0.90 4.31
CA VAL A 234 27.12 1.11 4.04
C VAL A 234 26.67 2.56 4.36
N ALA A 235 27.31 3.22 5.32
CA ALA A 235 27.01 4.61 5.68
C ALA A 235 27.38 5.63 4.57
N HIS A 236 28.21 5.23 3.61
CA HIS A 236 28.60 6.06 2.48
C HIS A 236 27.65 5.95 1.27
N LEU A 237 26.66 5.08 1.33
CA LEU A 237 25.70 4.93 0.23
C LEU A 237 24.75 6.13 0.17
N ALA A 238 24.49 6.63 -1.03
CA ALA A 238 23.66 7.82 -1.24
C ALA A 238 22.18 7.58 -0.94
N ARG A 239 21.68 6.35 -1.19
CA ARG A 239 20.28 5.97 -1.03
C ARG A 239 20.09 5.04 0.17
N SER A 240 18.97 5.18 0.87
CA SER A 240 18.52 4.23 1.88
C SER A 240 18.08 2.90 1.24
N TYR A 241 17.85 1.89 2.09
CA TYR A 241 17.32 0.61 1.62
C TYR A 241 15.95 0.77 0.93
N ASP A 242 15.04 1.53 1.55
CA ASP A 242 13.69 1.74 1.04
C ASP A 242 13.68 2.52 -0.29
N GLN A 243 14.61 3.47 -0.47
CA GLN A 243 14.78 4.19 -1.73
C GLN A 243 15.23 3.28 -2.86
N ARG A 244 16.20 2.38 -2.61
CA ARG A 244 16.62 1.38 -3.61
C ARG A 244 15.50 0.39 -3.96
N ASP A 245 14.68 0.02 -2.98
CA ASP A 245 13.50 -0.84 -3.22
C ASP A 245 12.51 -0.16 -4.16
N ALA A 246 12.24 1.14 -3.97
CA ALA A 246 11.37 1.93 -4.83
C ALA A 246 11.95 2.06 -6.26
N ASP A 247 13.23 2.38 -6.39
CA ASP A 247 13.91 2.52 -7.67
C ASP A 247 13.97 1.18 -8.44
N ALA A 248 14.18 0.07 -7.74
CA ALA A 248 14.11 -1.26 -8.31
C ALA A 248 12.73 -1.57 -8.92
N ILE A 249 11.64 -1.19 -8.25
CA ILE A 249 10.28 -1.32 -8.80
C ILE A 249 10.11 -0.44 -10.04
N ALA A 250 10.53 0.82 -10.00
CA ALA A 250 10.46 1.73 -11.13
C ALA A 250 11.22 1.16 -12.34
N ARG A 251 12.41 0.62 -12.11
CA ARG A 251 13.24 -0.03 -13.16
C ARG A 251 12.59 -1.25 -13.79
N ILE A 252 11.87 -2.06 -13.01
CA ILE A 252 11.10 -3.21 -13.53
C ILE A 252 10.00 -2.71 -14.48
N PHE A 253 9.27 -1.64 -14.13
CA PHE A 253 8.25 -1.06 -15.00
C PHE A 253 8.84 -0.46 -16.28
N GLU A 254 9.98 0.23 -16.21
CA GLU A 254 10.67 0.75 -17.39
C GLU A 254 11.06 -0.35 -18.37
N LEU A 255 11.64 -1.44 -17.87
CA LEU A 255 12.02 -2.58 -18.71
C LEU A 255 10.80 -3.27 -19.32
N ALA A 256 9.70 -3.38 -18.56
CA ALA A 256 8.45 -3.92 -19.08
C ALA A 256 7.86 -3.04 -20.20
N ALA A 257 7.91 -1.71 -20.04
CA ALA A 257 7.47 -0.77 -21.07
C ALA A 257 8.32 -0.86 -22.34
N ASN A 258 9.66 -0.95 -22.20
CA ASN A 258 10.59 -1.09 -23.31
C ASN A 258 10.39 -2.44 -24.04
N ALA A 259 10.22 -3.53 -23.31
CA ALA A 259 9.95 -4.84 -23.88
C ALA A 259 8.61 -4.86 -24.64
N HIS A 260 7.57 -4.18 -24.11
CA HIS A 260 6.30 -4.04 -24.81
C HIS A 260 6.45 -3.25 -26.11
N ALA A 261 7.19 -2.14 -26.10
CA ALA A 261 7.43 -1.32 -27.29
C ALA A 261 8.23 -2.06 -28.38
N ALA A 262 9.12 -2.97 -27.99
CA ALA A 262 9.94 -3.79 -28.90
C ALA A 262 9.19 -5.02 -29.46
N ALA A 263 8.05 -5.39 -28.88
CA ALA A 263 7.28 -6.55 -29.34
C ALA A 263 6.59 -6.28 -30.70
N PRO A 264 6.35 -7.32 -31.54
CA PRO A 264 5.59 -7.16 -32.78
C PRO A 264 4.20 -6.54 -32.52
N GLY A 265 3.93 -5.38 -33.13
CA GLY A 265 2.68 -4.62 -32.93
C GLY A 265 2.62 -3.83 -31.59
N GLY A 266 3.68 -3.84 -30.81
CA GLY A 266 3.79 -3.05 -29.58
C GLY A 266 3.90 -1.55 -29.89
N ALA A 267 3.24 -0.75 -29.07
CA ALA A 267 3.36 0.71 -29.12
C ALA A 267 4.15 1.21 -27.89
N PRO A 268 4.94 2.28 -28.01
CA PRO A 268 5.57 2.89 -26.84
C PRO A 268 4.53 3.25 -25.79
N ILE A 269 4.75 2.78 -24.55
CA ILE A 269 3.98 3.21 -23.38
C ILE A 269 4.68 4.46 -22.85
N GLY A 270 3.98 5.58 -22.85
CA GLY A 270 4.49 6.84 -22.33
C GLY A 270 3.46 7.54 -21.48
N THR A 271 3.91 8.28 -20.48
CA THR A 271 3.06 9.14 -19.68
C THR A 271 2.85 10.45 -20.43
N THR A 272 1.58 10.87 -20.56
CA THR A 272 1.24 12.22 -21.03
C THR A 272 1.08 13.11 -19.82
N ILE A 273 1.74 14.26 -19.82
CA ILE A 273 1.58 15.30 -18.79
C ILE A 273 1.06 16.54 -19.49
N LEU A 274 0.02 17.14 -18.94
CA LEU A 274 -0.57 18.39 -19.38
C LEU A 274 -0.01 19.51 -18.50
N VAL A 275 0.68 20.44 -19.12
CA VAL A 275 1.28 21.59 -18.41
C VAL A 275 0.72 22.86 -19.07
N ASP A 276 0.23 23.80 -18.29
CA ASP A 276 -0.14 25.12 -18.79
C ASP A 276 1.10 25.90 -19.24
N GLN A 277 0.91 26.83 -20.17
CA GLN A 277 2.00 27.57 -20.78
C GLN A 277 2.78 28.40 -19.75
N ALA A 278 2.09 29.03 -18.80
CA ALA A 278 2.73 29.91 -17.80
C ALA A 278 3.63 29.12 -16.85
N SER A 279 3.16 27.92 -16.42
CA SER A 279 3.95 27.01 -15.60
C SER A 279 5.16 26.49 -16.34
N PHE A 280 5.02 26.11 -17.61
CA PHE A 280 6.16 25.65 -18.42
C PHE A 280 7.18 26.76 -18.67
N GLU A 281 6.75 27.98 -19.01
CA GLU A 281 7.63 29.13 -19.21
C GLU A 281 8.35 29.53 -17.92
N ARG A 282 7.70 29.40 -16.76
CA ARG A 282 8.31 29.66 -15.46
C ARG A 282 9.45 28.68 -15.17
N GLU A 283 9.26 27.39 -15.42
CA GLU A 283 10.33 26.40 -15.26
C GLU A 283 11.48 26.61 -16.25
N LEU A 284 11.17 27.01 -17.46
CA LEU A 284 12.18 27.40 -18.45
C LEU A 284 13.03 28.59 -17.97
N ARG A 285 12.40 29.63 -17.39
CA ARG A 285 13.10 30.78 -16.80
C ARG A 285 13.97 30.36 -15.61
N ARG A 286 13.44 29.51 -14.73
CA ARG A 286 14.18 28.95 -13.59
C ARG A 286 15.43 28.19 -14.06
N ALA A 287 15.30 27.32 -15.06
CA ALA A 287 16.41 26.56 -15.62
C ALA A 287 17.46 27.47 -16.30
N ALA A 288 17.03 28.62 -16.84
CA ALA A 288 17.90 29.63 -17.42
C ALA A 288 18.55 30.57 -16.38
N GLY A 289 18.28 30.42 -15.08
CA GLY A 289 18.79 31.27 -14.01
C GLY A 289 18.23 32.71 -14.04
N LEU A 290 17.05 32.91 -14.64
CA LEU A 290 16.38 34.20 -14.71
C LEU A 290 15.48 34.43 -13.48
N ASP A 291 15.30 35.71 -13.11
CA ASP A 291 14.40 36.08 -12.02
C ASP A 291 12.97 35.62 -12.28
N LEU A 292 12.33 35.07 -11.26
CA LEU A 292 10.95 34.62 -11.28
C LEU A 292 10.07 35.68 -10.62
N GLU A 293 9.10 36.18 -11.36
CA GLU A 293 8.05 37.01 -10.75
C GLU A 293 7.19 36.19 -9.78
N PRO A 294 6.71 36.77 -8.66
CA PRO A 294 5.77 36.12 -7.78
C PRO A 294 4.53 35.66 -8.56
N ARG A 295 4.08 34.43 -8.29
CA ARG A 295 2.82 33.95 -8.85
C ARG A 295 1.67 34.70 -8.19
N PRO A 296 0.74 35.30 -8.94
CA PRO A 296 -0.48 35.84 -8.35
C PRO A 296 -1.25 34.70 -7.62
N ASP A 297 -1.87 35.04 -6.48
CA ASP A 297 -2.72 34.11 -5.77
C ASP A 297 -3.92 33.74 -6.67
N PRO A 298 -4.12 32.47 -7.04
CA PRO A 298 -5.21 32.05 -7.92
C PRO A 298 -6.60 32.15 -7.26
N GLY A 299 -6.67 32.46 -5.94
CA GLY A 299 -7.92 32.33 -5.19
C GLY A 299 -8.41 30.88 -5.04
N LEU A 300 -9.37 30.64 -4.14
CA LEU A 300 -9.92 29.29 -3.90
C LEU A 300 -11.09 28.93 -4.80
N ALA A 301 -11.64 29.85 -5.57
CA ALA A 301 -12.78 29.58 -6.43
C ALA A 301 -12.75 30.41 -7.71
N PRO A 302 -12.71 29.80 -8.90
CA PRO A 302 -13.36 30.41 -10.02
C PRO A 302 -14.88 30.45 -9.71
N GLU A 303 -15.54 31.57 -10.05
CA GLU A 303 -17.00 31.65 -10.04
C GLU A 303 -17.60 30.39 -10.70
N PRO A 304 -18.68 29.79 -10.17
CA PRO A 304 -19.27 28.61 -10.78
C PRO A 304 -19.64 28.91 -12.24
N GLY A 305 -18.91 28.30 -13.18
CA GLY A 305 -19.11 28.48 -14.61
C GLY A 305 -17.97 29.15 -15.37
N THR A 306 -16.98 29.68 -14.71
CA THR A 306 -15.75 30.21 -15.32
C THR A 306 -14.59 29.25 -15.09
N ASP A 307 -14.62 28.09 -15.73
CA ASP A 307 -13.37 27.37 -16.01
C ASP A 307 -12.76 28.02 -17.25
N ASP A 308 -12.13 29.17 -17.06
CA ASP A 308 -11.50 29.96 -18.11
C ASP A 308 -10.18 29.34 -18.62
N GLY A 309 -9.85 28.13 -18.15
CA GLY A 309 -8.62 27.43 -18.54
C GLY A 309 -7.32 28.16 -18.13
N THR A 310 -7.41 29.25 -17.35
CA THR A 310 -6.25 30.04 -16.89
C THR A 310 -5.68 29.51 -15.58
N GLY A 311 -6.29 28.48 -14.98
CA GLY A 311 -5.80 27.84 -13.79
C GLY A 311 -4.47 27.13 -14.01
N PHE A 312 -3.67 27.08 -12.92
CA PHE A 312 -2.46 26.25 -12.88
C PHE A 312 -2.79 24.81 -13.20
N ARG A 313 -2.19 24.29 -14.27
CA ARG A 313 -2.39 22.90 -14.71
C ARG A 313 -1.05 22.22 -14.95
N CYS A 314 -0.69 21.30 -14.08
CA CYS A 314 0.41 20.35 -14.28
C CYS A 314 -0.05 19.00 -13.77
N GLU A 315 -0.59 18.17 -14.66
CA GLU A 315 -1.28 16.93 -14.28
C GLU A 315 -1.26 15.89 -15.41
N THR A 316 -1.56 14.65 -15.07
CA THR A 316 -1.88 13.62 -16.10
C THR A 316 -3.25 13.88 -16.73
N PRO A 317 -3.59 13.26 -17.88
CA PRO A 317 -4.94 13.37 -18.46
C PRO A 317 -6.08 12.94 -17.52
N ASP A 318 -5.81 12.05 -16.57
CA ASP A 318 -6.76 11.60 -15.55
C ASP A 318 -6.88 12.56 -14.35
N GLY A 319 -6.16 13.69 -14.37
CA GLY A 319 -6.23 14.73 -13.35
C GLY A 319 -5.33 14.47 -12.15
N HIS A 320 -4.35 13.58 -12.24
CA HIS A 320 -3.37 13.38 -11.20
C HIS A 320 -2.30 14.48 -11.25
N PRO A 321 -2.11 15.27 -10.19
CA PRO A 321 -1.12 16.34 -10.17
C PRO A 321 0.31 15.79 -10.31
N VAL A 322 1.15 16.57 -11.00
CA VAL A 322 2.57 16.30 -11.21
C VAL A 322 3.34 17.58 -10.87
N ASP A 323 4.51 17.44 -10.25
CA ASP A 323 5.36 18.59 -9.99
C ASP A 323 5.86 19.22 -11.30
N PRO A 324 5.72 20.55 -11.48
CA PRO A 324 6.13 21.22 -12.73
C PRO A 324 7.61 21.09 -13.05
N THR A 325 8.48 21.02 -12.03
CA THR A 325 9.93 20.85 -12.22
C THR A 325 10.25 19.48 -12.77
N GLU A 326 9.58 18.42 -12.26
CA GLU A 326 9.70 17.06 -12.78
C GLU A 326 9.12 16.96 -14.20
N ALA A 327 7.97 17.56 -14.44
CA ALA A 327 7.35 17.61 -15.77
C ALA A 327 8.27 18.28 -16.79
N PHE A 328 8.92 19.40 -16.40
CA PHE A 328 9.87 20.10 -17.24
C PHE A 328 11.14 19.28 -17.51
N ALA A 329 11.73 18.65 -16.49
CA ALA A 329 12.90 17.79 -16.65
C ALA A 329 12.61 16.62 -17.62
N ASN A 330 11.44 16.01 -17.52
CA ASN A 330 10.99 14.98 -18.47
C ASN A 330 10.78 15.53 -19.90
N ALA A 331 10.32 16.77 -20.04
CA ALA A 331 10.12 17.39 -21.35
C ALA A 331 11.45 17.60 -22.11
N LEU A 332 12.58 17.79 -21.42
CA LEU A 332 13.90 17.93 -22.04
C LEU A 332 14.38 16.67 -22.77
N THR A 333 13.94 15.50 -22.31
CA THR A 333 14.29 14.19 -22.89
C THR A 333 13.13 13.53 -23.65
N GLY A 334 11.91 14.04 -23.46
CA GLY A 334 10.67 13.51 -24.00
C GLY A 334 10.22 14.17 -25.31
N ARG A 335 8.99 13.81 -25.73
CA ARG A 335 8.34 14.47 -26.88
C ARG A 335 7.33 15.48 -26.39
N VAL A 336 7.59 16.75 -26.66
CA VAL A 336 6.65 17.86 -26.35
C VAL A 336 5.70 18.06 -27.52
N ARG A 337 4.41 18.17 -27.22
CA ARG A 337 3.37 18.56 -28.19
C ARG A 337 2.64 19.78 -27.65
N ARG A 338 2.50 20.79 -28.48
CA ARG A 338 1.68 21.96 -28.15
C ARG A 338 0.24 21.68 -28.55
N ALA A 339 -0.69 21.86 -27.61
CA ALA A 339 -2.12 21.96 -27.87
C ALA A 339 -2.58 23.37 -27.50
N VAL A 340 -3.28 24.04 -28.39
CA VAL A 340 -3.90 25.36 -28.11
C VAL A 340 -5.33 25.10 -27.69
N VAL A 341 -5.66 25.50 -26.46
CA VAL A 341 -7.00 25.34 -25.88
C VAL A 341 -7.65 26.71 -25.82
N GLY A 342 -8.86 26.84 -26.36
CA GLY A 342 -9.62 28.07 -26.26
C GLY A 342 -10.12 28.37 -24.86
N TRP A 343 -10.58 29.57 -24.61
CA TRP A 343 -11.17 30.01 -23.33
C TRP A 343 -12.34 29.14 -22.85
N ASP A 344 -13.01 28.46 -23.81
CA ASP A 344 -14.12 27.52 -23.61
C ASP A 344 -13.66 26.06 -23.35
N GLY A 345 -12.36 25.84 -23.13
CA GLY A 345 -11.77 24.51 -22.93
C GLY A 345 -11.68 23.65 -24.19
N VAL A 346 -11.95 24.23 -25.37
CA VAL A 346 -11.91 23.53 -26.65
C VAL A 346 -10.58 23.72 -27.35
N VAL A 347 -9.96 22.60 -27.81
CA VAL A 347 -8.75 22.66 -28.62
C VAL A 347 -9.06 23.26 -30.00
N ILE A 348 -8.44 24.41 -30.31
CA ILE A 348 -8.79 25.25 -31.48
C ILE A 348 -8.18 24.70 -32.78
N ASP A 349 -7.09 23.96 -32.75
CA ASP A 349 -6.32 23.64 -33.98
C ASP A 349 -6.39 22.16 -34.36
N HIS A 350 -7.35 21.84 -35.23
CA HIS A 350 -7.29 20.63 -36.07
C HIS A 350 -8.22 20.74 -37.28
N SER A 351 -7.65 20.99 -38.45
CA SER A 351 -8.35 20.97 -39.74
C SER A 351 -8.23 19.61 -40.42
N GLY A 352 -9.38 19.01 -40.80
CA GLY A 352 -9.43 17.79 -41.60
C GLY A 352 -10.82 17.12 -41.59
N HIS A 353 -11.22 16.54 -42.74
CA HIS A 353 -12.46 15.74 -42.86
C HIS A 353 -12.25 14.32 -42.35
N HIS A 354 -12.46 14.08 -41.05
CA HIS A 354 -12.33 12.76 -40.42
C HIS A 354 -13.71 12.16 -40.10
N LYS A 355 -13.89 10.84 -40.32
CA LYS A 355 -15.10 10.12 -39.91
C LYS A 355 -15.14 9.78 -38.42
N LEU A 356 -13.97 9.60 -37.81
CA LEU A 356 -13.77 9.22 -36.43
C LEU A 356 -12.68 10.09 -35.79
N PHE A 357 -12.76 10.25 -34.50
CA PHE A 357 -11.64 10.84 -33.72
C PHE A 357 -10.47 9.89 -33.68
N THR A 358 -9.41 10.19 -34.42
CA THR A 358 -8.17 9.39 -34.49
C THR A 358 -6.94 10.26 -34.28
N GLY A 359 -5.81 9.67 -33.92
CA GLY A 359 -4.53 10.35 -33.79
C GLY A 359 -4.57 11.58 -32.89
N ALA A 360 -4.04 12.70 -33.38
CA ALA A 360 -3.96 13.95 -32.63
C ALA A 360 -5.34 14.55 -32.32
N LEU A 361 -6.32 14.38 -33.21
CA LEU A 361 -7.69 14.86 -32.97
C LEU A 361 -8.36 14.11 -31.81
N ARG A 362 -8.14 12.79 -31.72
CA ARG A 362 -8.61 12.00 -30.56
C ARG A 362 -7.92 12.47 -29.28
N ALA A 363 -6.61 12.67 -29.32
CA ALA A 363 -5.88 13.17 -28.15
C ALA A 363 -6.39 14.54 -27.71
N ALA A 364 -6.63 15.46 -28.64
CA ALA A 364 -7.19 16.79 -28.38
C ALA A 364 -8.56 16.73 -27.67
N VAL A 365 -9.45 15.85 -28.12
CA VAL A 365 -10.76 15.66 -27.49
C VAL A 365 -10.63 15.10 -26.08
N LEU A 366 -9.73 14.12 -25.87
CA LEU A 366 -9.56 13.46 -24.57
C LEU A 366 -8.89 14.36 -23.52
N VAL A 367 -8.03 15.31 -23.90
CA VAL A 367 -7.40 16.22 -22.94
C VAL A 367 -8.33 17.37 -22.49
N SER A 368 -9.51 17.52 -23.11
CA SER A 368 -10.44 18.57 -22.76
C SER A 368 -11.08 18.40 -21.37
N ARG A 369 -11.08 17.20 -20.81
CA ARG A 369 -11.66 16.89 -19.49
C ARG A 369 -10.90 15.71 -18.86
N THR A 370 -10.89 15.65 -17.55
CA THR A 370 -10.25 14.54 -16.80
C THR A 370 -11.15 13.31 -16.64
N THR A 371 -12.48 13.50 -16.83
CA THR A 371 -13.49 12.43 -16.65
C THR A 371 -14.50 12.42 -17.80
N CYS A 372 -15.33 11.39 -17.83
CA CYS A 372 -16.49 11.30 -18.71
C CYS A 372 -17.38 12.55 -18.57
N TYR A 373 -17.86 13.09 -19.70
CA TYR A 373 -18.71 14.31 -19.71
C TYR A 373 -20.10 14.10 -19.11
N TRP A 374 -20.56 12.88 -18.92
CA TRP A 374 -21.90 12.59 -18.41
C TRP A 374 -22.06 13.04 -16.96
N PRO A 375 -23.15 13.78 -16.61
CA PRO A 375 -23.37 14.29 -15.26
C PRO A 375 -23.22 13.22 -14.18
N GLY A 376 -22.46 13.51 -13.13
CA GLY A 376 -22.20 12.58 -12.02
C GLY A 376 -21.30 11.37 -12.34
N CYS A 377 -20.68 11.31 -13.53
CA CYS A 377 -19.80 10.20 -13.90
C CYS A 377 -18.33 10.51 -13.61
N ASN A 378 -17.73 9.74 -12.70
CA ASN A 378 -16.32 9.86 -12.30
C ASN A 378 -15.39 8.87 -13.04
N GLN A 379 -15.80 8.36 -14.23
CA GLN A 379 -14.89 7.51 -15.02
C GLN A 379 -13.76 8.34 -15.58
N PRO A 380 -12.48 8.00 -15.28
CA PRO A 380 -11.32 8.74 -15.76
C PRO A 380 -11.23 8.69 -17.28
N VAL A 381 -10.63 9.71 -17.88
CA VAL A 381 -10.54 9.87 -19.34
C VAL A 381 -9.78 8.72 -20.01
N SER A 382 -8.84 8.09 -19.32
CA SER A 382 -8.11 6.90 -19.79
C SER A 382 -9.05 5.73 -20.12
N ARG A 383 -10.25 5.70 -19.53
CA ARG A 383 -11.31 4.69 -19.78
C ARG A 383 -12.42 5.22 -20.67
N CYS A 384 -12.23 6.40 -21.28
CA CYS A 384 -13.20 7.04 -22.15
C CYS A 384 -12.81 6.90 -23.63
N GLN A 385 -13.81 7.03 -24.47
CA GLN A 385 -13.68 7.19 -25.91
C GLN A 385 -13.92 8.65 -26.27
N ALA A 386 -13.26 9.15 -27.31
CA ALA A 386 -13.65 10.43 -27.90
C ALA A 386 -14.97 10.22 -28.65
N ASP A 387 -16.01 10.87 -28.16
CA ASP A 387 -17.38 10.74 -28.65
C ASP A 387 -17.88 12.05 -29.28
N HIS A 388 -18.79 11.95 -30.26
CA HIS A 388 -19.47 13.10 -30.86
C HIS A 388 -20.60 13.54 -29.93
N LEU A 389 -20.62 14.78 -29.49
CA LEU A 389 -21.78 15.35 -28.76
C LEU A 389 -23.04 15.27 -29.59
N GLU A 390 -23.02 15.87 -30.78
CA GLU A 390 -24.02 15.66 -31.80
C GLU A 390 -23.60 14.49 -32.70
N PRO A 391 -24.39 13.40 -32.77
CA PRO A 391 -24.06 12.23 -33.59
C PRO A 391 -23.92 12.57 -35.08
N ARG A 392 -22.99 11.91 -35.77
CA ARG A 392 -22.79 12.11 -37.22
C ARG A 392 -24.04 11.85 -38.05
N ARG A 393 -24.85 10.87 -37.66
CA ARG A 393 -26.16 10.59 -38.32
C ARG A 393 -27.12 11.78 -38.27
N SER A 394 -26.94 12.69 -37.30
CA SER A 394 -27.70 13.92 -37.12
C SER A 394 -27.01 15.14 -37.72
N GLY A 395 -25.89 14.98 -38.45
CA GLY A 395 -25.17 16.08 -39.07
C GLY A 395 -23.93 16.56 -38.30
N GLY A 396 -23.65 16.00 -37.12
CA GLY A 396 -22.52 16.40 -36.27
C GLY A 396 -21.18 16.22 -36.97
N ARG A 397 -20.34 17.25 -36.93
CA ARG A 397 -18.99 17.25 -37.51
C ARG A 397 -17.99 16.60 -36.59
N THR A 398 -16.95 15.98 -37.17
CA THR A 398 -15.80 15.44 -36.41
C THR A 398 -14.75 16.53 -36.23
N ASN A 399 -14.91 17.33 -35.19
CA ASN A 399 -13.99 18.40 -34.80
C ASN A 399 -13.93 18.48 -33.26
N PRO A 400 -12.96 19.17 -32.66
CA PRO A 400 -12.85 19.27 -31.20
C PRO A 400 -14.11 19.89 -30.53
N GLY A 401 -14.76 20.88 -31.15
CA GLY A 401 -15.95 21.51 -30.60
C GLY A 401 -17.13 20.55 -30.44
N ASN A 402 -17.23 19.53 -31.33
CA ASN A 402 -18.27 18.48 -31.25
C ASN A 402 -17.75 17.20 -30.62
N GLY A 403 -16.60 17.23 -29.94
CA GLY A 403 -15.99 16.07 -29.29
C GLY A 403 -15.89 16.21 -27.79
N ALA A 404 -16.11 15.10 -27.03
CA ALA A 404 -15.83 15.04 -25.61
C ALA A 404 -15.55 13.60 -25.14
N PRO A 405 -14.85 13.40 -24.00
CA PRO A 405 -14.62 12.07 -23.44
C PRO A 405 -15.93 11.44 -22.94
N CYS A 406 -16.26 10.25 -23.42
CA CYS A 406 -17.42 9.49 -22.98
C CYS A 406 -17.05 8.04 -22.63
N CYS A 407 -17.43 7.56 -21.47
CA CYS A 407 -17.18 6.16 -21.10
C CYS A 407 -18.10 5.22 -21.90
N GLY A 408 -17.68 3.98 -22.10
CA GLY A 408 -18.40 3.01 -22.93
C GLY A 408 -19.83 2.72 -22.45
N ARG A 409 -20.13 2.92 -21.15
CA ARG A 409 -21.51 2.82 -20.62
C ARG A 409 -22.38 3.96 -21.14
N HIS A 410 -21.93 5.21 -20.96
CA HIS A 410 -22.72 6.39 -21.32
C HIS A 410 -22.77 6.62 -22.84
N ASN A 411 -21.72 6.21 -23.56
CA ASN A 411 -21.75 6.23 -25.03
C ASN A 411 -22.87 5.33 -25.58
N ARG A 412 -23.06 4.14 -25.01
CA ARG A 412 -24.20 3.27 -25.37
C ARG A 412 -25.55 3.83 -24.89
N LEU A 413 -25.59 4.43 -23.68
CA LEU A 413 -26.81 4.99 -23.12
C LEU A 413 -27.34 6.15 -23.99
N LYS A 414 -26.46 6.96 -24.56
CA LYS A 414 -26.81 8.05 -25.46
C LYS A 414 -27.63 7.58 -26.65
N GLU A 415 -27.39 6.37 -27.17
CA GLU A 415 -28.16 5.79 -28.29
C GLU A 415 -29.64 5.53 -27.95
N HIS A 416 -30.06 5.58 -26.69
CA HIS A 416 -31.42 5.40 -26.23
C HIS A 416 -32.23 6.73 -26.18
N GLY A 417 -31.91 7.68 -27.05
CA GLY A 417 -32.69 8.92 -27.25
C GLY A 417 -32.22 10.10 -26.39
N PHE A 418 -31.12 9.99 -25.69
CA PHE A 418 -30.52 11.13 -24.99
C PHE A 418 -29.87 12.08 -25.99
N THR A 419 -30.00 13.40 -25.74
CA THR A 419 -29.35 14.43 -26.54
C THR A 419 -28.31 15.17 -25.73
N VAL A 420 -27.22 15.51 -26.39
CA VAL A 420 -26.09 16.17 -25.76
C VAL A 420 -25.70 17.38 -26.60
N ARG A 421 -25.51 18.51 -25.94
CA ARG A 421 -25.05 19.73 -26.62
C ARG A 421 -24.03 20.46 -25.74
N ARG A 422 -23.18 21.23 -26.36
CA ARG A 422 -22.28 22.19 -25.72
C ARG A 422 -22.85 23.59 -25.89
N ASP A 423 -22.89 24.39 -24.84
CA ASP A 423 -23.24 25.80 -24.90
C ASP A 423 -22.08 26.70 -25.33
N ASP A 424 -22.31 27.97 -25.46
CA ASP A 424 -21.30 28.98 -25.85
C ASP A 424 -20.24 29.23 -24.77
N HIS A 425 -20.45 28.72 -23.56
CA HIS A 425 -19.52 28.75 -22.43
C HIS A 425 -18.74 27.45 -22.27
N GLY A 426 -18.84 26.50 -23.21
CA GLY A 426 -18.13 25.22 -23.17
C GLY A 426 -18.77 24.15 -22.30
N ARG A 427 -19.87 24.43 -21.58
CA ARG A 427 -20.59 23.48 -20.74
C ARG A 427 -21.34 22.45 -21.57
N ILE A 428 -21.31 21.21 -21.12
CA ILE A 428 -22.01 20.11 -21.78
C ILE A 428 -23.31 19.83 -21.04
N HIS A 429 -24.41 19.91 -21.73
CA HIS A 429 -25.78 19.66 -21.27
C HIS A 429 -26.24 18.32 -21.79
N VAL A 430 -26.76 17.46 -20.92
CA VAL A 430 -27.30 16.15 -21.27
C VAL A 430 -28.82 16.14 -20.99
N HIS A 431 -29.60 15.84 -22.00
CA HIS A 431 -31.08 15.81 -21.89
C HIS A 431 -31.58 14.38 -22.04
N ARG A 432 -32.59 14.03 -21.27
CA ARG A 432 -33.33 12.77 -21.37
C ARG A 432 -34.17 12.74 -22.65
N PRO A 433 -34.70 11.57 -23.04
CA PRO A 433 -35.57 11.45 -24.20
C PRO A 433 -36.83 12.31 -24.13
N ASP A 434 -37.29 12.68 -22.95
CA ASP A 434 -38.41 13.59 -22.71
C ASP A 434 -38.05 15.09 -22.79
N GLY A 435 -36.77 15.38 -23.04
CA GLY A 435 -36.25 16.75 -23.14
C GLY A 435 -35.83 17.37 -21.80
N THR A 436 -36.02 16.70 -20.67
CA THR A 436 -35.58 17.22 -19.37
C THR A 436 -34.07 17.10 -19.22
N GLU A 437 -33.41 18.11 -18.67
CA GLU A 437 -31.97 18.10 -18.43
C GLU A 437 -31.61 17.21 -17.23
N ILE A 438 -30.43 16.59 -17.29
CA ILE A 438 -29.80 15.89 -16.15
C ILE A 438 -28.89 16.90 -15.47
N GLU A 439 -29.24 17.32 -14.27
CA GLU A 439 -28.44 18.19 -13.41
C GLU A 439 -27.30 17.45 -12.73
#